data_6f24487112b46ad8b364f13adae1c92c
#
_entry.id   6f24487112b46ad8b364f13adae1c92c
#
_cell.length_a   1.000
_cell.length_b   1.000
_cell.length_c   1.000
_cell.angle_alpha   90.00
_cell.angle_beta   90.00
_cell.angle_gamma   90.00
#
_symmetry.space_group_name_H-M   'P 1'
#
loop_
_entity.id
_entity.type
_entity.pdbx_description
1 polymer ?
#
loop_
_entity_poly.entity_id
_entity_poly.type
_entity_poly.pdbx_seq_one_letter_code
_entity_poly.pdbx_strand_id
1 'polypeptide(L)'
;HFEVVAFAEEEGQRYKATFLGSGALIGDFKPEWLEQKDADGITMRQAMQHAGLNIDDIPKLQRQPADYLGFVEVHIEQGPVLNELDMPLGIVTSINGSIRMQCEIIGTASHAGTTPMDRRADAATALAELALYVEQRALTDGDSVATIGMLQVPNGSVNVVPGRCLFSLDMRAPVNAQRDALAADILAALQRICEKRGLRYTAEESMRAAAAPSAPAWQARWEAAVSSLGLPLHRMPSGAGHDAMK
;
A
#
# COMPACT_ATOMS: atom_id res chain seq x y z
N HIS A 1 -23.25 -24.98 -3.93
CA HIS A 1 -21.91 -25.53 -4.01
C HIS A 1 -20.93 -24.47 -3.51
N PHE A 2 -19.84 -24.92 -2.87
CA PHE A 2 -18.72 -24.06 -2.49
C PHE A 2 -17.53 -24.45 -3.36
N GLU A 3 -16.78 -23.45 -3.82
CA GLU A 3 -15.45 -23.60 -4.41
C GLU A 3 -14.46 -22.98 -3.41
N VAL A 4 -13.47 -23.77 -2.97
CA VAL A 4 -12.41 -23.29 -2.08
C VAL A 4 -11.15 -23.12 -2.93
N VAL A 5 -10.59 -21.91 -2.91
CA VAL A 5 -9.41 -21.54 -3.68
C VAL A 5 -8.28 -21.16 -2.75
N ALA A 6 -7.10 -21.73 -2.96
CA ALA A 6 -5.86 -21.29 -2.34
C ALA A 6 -5.03 -20.55 -3.40
N PHE A 7 -4.82 -19.26 -3.22
CA PHE A 7 -4.03 -18.45 -4.14
C PHE A 7 -2.53 -18.56 -3.85
N ALA A 8 -1.73 -18.32 -4.87
CA ALA A 8 -0.28 -18.20 -4.79
C ALA A 8 0.17 -16.84 -5.29
N GLU A 9 1.30 -16.34 -4.76
CA GLU A 9 1.97 -15.10 -5.20
C GLU A 9 1.05 -13.86 -5.12
N GLU A 10 0.32 -13.71 -4.01
CA GLU A 10 -0.43 -12.49 -3.74
C GLU A 10 0.52 -11.30 -3.56
N GLU A 11 1.61 -11.47 -2.77
CA GLU A 11 2.52 -10.41 -2.37
C GLU A 11 3.65 -10.13 -3.38
N GLY A 12 3.82 -10.93 -4.43
CA GLY A 12 4.88 -10.73 -5.42
C GLY A 12 6.29 -10.96 -4.87
N GLN A 13 6.46 -11.94 -4.00
CA GLN A 13 7.71 -12.22 -3.29
C GLN A 13 8.84 -12.65 -4.21
N ARG A 14 8.55 -13.54 -5.15
CA ARG A 14 9.53 -14.10 -6.06
C ARG A 14 9.64 -13.31 -7.36
N TYR A 15 8.52 -12.79 -7.87
CA TYR A 15 8.43 -12.02 -9.10
C TYR A 15 7.81 -10.65 -8.83
N LYS A 16 8.10 -9.65 -9.68
CA LYS A 16 7.55 -8.29 -9.54
C LYS A 16 6.11 -8.20 -10.07
N ALA A 17 5.27 -9.14 -9.67
CA ALA A 17 3.86 -9.19 -10.01
C ALA A 17 3.09 -9.70 -8.80
N THR A 18 2.02 -9.01 -8.44
CA THR A 18 1.16 -9.32 -7.30
C THR A 18 -0.18 -9.87 -7.76
N PHE A 19 -0.90 -10.56 -6.86
CA PHE A 19 -2.23 -11.09 -7.14
C PHE A 19 -2.28 -12.04 -8.34
N LEU A 20 -1.25 -12.87 -8.52
CA LEU A 20 -1.15 -13.74 -9.69
C LEU A 20 -2.30 -14.75 -9.76
N GLY A 21 -2.64 -15.36 -8.62
CA GLY A 21 -3.71 -16.35 -8.52
C GLY A 21 -5.09 -15.75 -8.78
N SER A 22 -5.46 -14.71 -8.04
CA SER A 22 -6.74 -14.02 -8.22
C SER A 22 -6.83 -13.31 -9.57
N GLY A 23 -5.72 -12.73 -10.05
CA GLY A 23 -5.64 -12.17 -11.40
C GLY A 23 -5.95 -13.21 -12.48
N ALA A 24 -5.42 -14.43 -12.37
CA ALA A 24 -5.76 -15.51 -13.31
C ALA A 24 -7.25 -15.88 -13.22
N LEU A 25 -7.83 -15.89 -12.00
CA LEU A 25 -9.23 -16.23 -11.78
C LEU A 25 -10.19 -15.23 -12.43
N ILE A 26 -9.84 -13.94 -12.47
CA ILE A 26 -10.66 -12.90 -13.11
C ILE A 26 -10.27 -12.62 -14.57
N GLY A 27 -9.23 -13.29 -15.10
CA GLY A 27 -8.73 -13.09 -16.46
C GLY A 27 -7.79 -11.88 -16.62
N ASP A 28 -7.19 -11.38 -15.52
CA ASP A 28 -6.22 -10.25 -15.50
C ASP A 28 -4.76 -10.75 -15.36
N PHE A 29 -4.46 -11.96 -15.79
CA PHE A 29 -3.10 -12.45 -15.82
C PHE A 29 -2.38 -11.93 -17.08
N LYS A 30 -1.26 -11.25 -16.90
CA LYS A 30 -0.49 -10.66 -18.00
C LYS A 30 0.57 -11.63 -18.50
N PRO A 31 0.53 -12.03 -19.78
CA PRO A 31 1.49 -13.00 -20.36
C PRO A 31 2.96 -12.59 -20.21
N GLU A 32 3.26 -11.28 -20.19
CA GLU A 32 4.62 -10.77 -20.00
C GLU A 32 5.20 -11.08 -18.62
N TRP A 33 4.37 -11.35 -17.62
CA TRP A 33 4.85 -11.77 -16.29
C TRP A 33 5.61 -13.10 -16.32
N LEU A 34 5.29 -13.98 -17.29
CA LEU A 34 5.95 -15.26 -17.45
C LEU A 34 7.45 -15.14 -17.76
N GLU A 35 7.88 -14.01 -18.31
CA GLU A 35 9.27 -13.74 -18.67
C GLU A 35 10.06 -13.00 -17.57
N GLN A 36 9.40 -12.60 -16.47
CA GLN A 36 10.08 -12.03 -15.32
C GLN A 36 11.01 -13.07 -14.68
N LYS A 37 12.17 -12.61 -14.25
CA LYS A 37 13.20 -13.45 -13.61
C LYS A 37 13.26 -13.16 -12.11
N ASP A 38 13.44 -14.21 -11.34
CA ASP A 38 13.78 -14.13 -9.93
C ASP A 38 15.27 -13.79 -9.71
N ALA A 39 15.70 -13.80 -8.43
CA ALA A 39 17.09 -13.51 -8.05
C ALA A 39 18.11 -14.52 -8.63
N ASP A 40 17.68 -15.74 -8.93
CA ASP A 40 18.51 -16.81 -9.50
C ASP A 40 18.47 -16.83 -11.03
N GLY A 41 17.75 -15.88 -11.67
CA GLY A 41 17.59 -15.78 -13.11
C GLY A 41 16.57 -16.76 -13.70
N ILE A 42 15.79 -17.45 -12.87
CA ILE A 42 14.74 -18.40 -13.28
C ILE A 42 13.50 -17.60 -13.68
N THR A 43 12.98 -17.81 -14.91
CA THR A 43 11.74 -17.17 -15.32
C THR A 43 10.52 -17.77 -14.60
N MET A 44 9.43 -16.98 -14.45
CA MET A 44 8.17 -17.50 -13.90
C MET A 44 7.69 -18.70 -14.71
N ARG A 45 7.80 -18.67 -16.03
CA ARG A 45 7.51 -19.80 -16.93
C ARG A 45 8.26 -21.07 -16.52
N GLN A 46 9.58 -20.97 -16.34
CA GLN A 46 10.40 -22.09 -15.90
C GLN A 46 10.02 -22.60 -14.52
N ALA A 47 9.73 -21.68 -13.57
CA ALA A 47 9.33 -22.05 -12.22
C ALA A 47 7.99 -22.81 -12.22
N MET A 48 7.01 -22.37 -13.01
CA MET A 48 5.73 -23.05 -13.15
C MET A 48 5.91 -24.44 -13.77
N GLN A 49 6.73 -24.56 -14.82
CA GLN A 49 7.06 -25.85 -15.44
C GLN A 49 7.76 -26.80 -14.47
N HIS A 50 8.72 -26.31 -13.67
CA HIS A 50 9.39 -27.11 -12.64
C HIS A 50 8.41 -27.59 -11.55
N ALA A 51 7.37 -26.80 -11.27
CA ALA A 51 6.27 -27.18 -10.36
C ALA A 51 5.24 -28.14 -11.02
N GLY A 52 5.44 -28.54 -12.27
CA GLY A 52 4.53 -29.41 -13.00
C GLY A 52 3.26 -28.72 -13.50
N LEU A 53 3.24 -27.38 -13.54
CA LEU A 53 2.10 -26.60 -14.02
C LEU A 53 2.20 -26.36 -15.54
N ASN A 54 1.05 -26.40 -16.20
CA ASN A 54 0.94 -26.05 -17.61
C ASN A 54 0.45 -24.60 -17.75
N ILE A 55 1.30 -23.74 -18.31
CA ILE A 55 0.98 -22.32 -18.52
C ILE A 55 -0.19 -22.09 -19.47
N ASP A 56 -0.46 -23.03 -20.39
CA ASP A 56 -1.60 -22.97 -21.33
C ASP A 56 -2.95 -23.18 -20.63
N ASP A 57 -2.93 -23.57 -19.36
CA ASP A 57 -4.14 -23.73 -18.55
C ASP A 57 -4.53 -22.43 -17.81
N ILE A 58 -3.64 -21.41 -17.74
CA ILE A 58 -3.93 -20.14 -17.06
C ILE A 58 -5.22 -19.50 -17.57
N PRO A 59 -5.46 -19.34 -18.88
CA PRO A 59 -6.71 -18.76 -19.38
C PRO A 59 -7.98 -19.57 -19.02
N LYS A 60 -7.82 -20.89 -18.77
CA LYS A 60 -8.94 -21.77 -18.40
C LYS A 60 -9.37 -21.60 -16.94
N LEU A 61 -8.56 -20.92 -16.11
CA LEU A 61 -8.88 -20.65 -14.72
C LEU A 61 -9.94 -19.55 -14.57
N GLN A 62 -10.14 -18.74 -15.62
CA GLN A 62 -11.08 -17.63 -15.55
C GLN A 62 -12.48 -18.08 -15.18
N ARG A 63 -13.06 -17.42 -14.19
CA ARG A 63 -14.44 -17.60 -13.72
C ARG A 63 -15.33 -16.50 -14.24
N GLN A 64 -16.61 -16.84 -14.45
CA GLN A 64 -17.62 -15.85 -14.81
C GLN A 64 -18.35 -15.38 -13.54
N PRO A 65 -18.35 -14.07 -13.22
CA PRO A 65 -19.00 -13.56 -12.02
C PRO A 65 -20.48 -13.98 -11.91
N ALA A 66 -21.18 -14.14 -13.05
CA ALA A 66 -22.59 -14.52 -13.09
C ALA A 66 -22.86 -15.96 -12.55
N ASP A 67 -21.83 -16.80 -12.48
CA ASP A 67 -21.96 -18.19 -11.99
C ASP A 67 -21.86 -18.27 -10.45
N TYR A 68 -21.53 -17.15 -9.79
CA TYR A 68 -21.25 -17.11 -8.35
C TYR A 68 -22.17 -16.13 -7.63
N LEU A 69 -22.55 -16.49 -6.40
CA LEU A 69 -23.24 -15.58 -5.50
C LEU A 69 -22.33 -14.48 -4.96
N GLY A 70 -21.03 -14.74 -4.89
CA GLY A 70 -20.02 -13.82 -4.45
C GLY A 70 -18.74 -14.53 -4.06
N PHE A 71 -17.72 -13.74 -3.76
CA PHE A 71 -16.42 -14.15 -3.25
C PHE A 71 -16.30 -13.72 -1.78
N VAL A 72 -15.69 -14.57 -0.98
CA VAL A 72 -15.47 -14.33 0.46
C VAL A 72 -14.05 -14.75 0.79
N GLU A 73 -13.34 -13.89 1.47
CA GLU A 73 -11.98 -14.14 1.94
C GLU A 73 -11.92 -13.98 3.46
N VAL A 74 -11.30 -14.95 4.15
CA VAL A 74 -10.96 -14.87 5.56
C VAL A 74 -9.48 -14.59 5.65
N HIS A 75 -9.13 -13.46 6.25
CA HIS A 75 -7.76 -12.96 6.32
C HIS A 75 -7.41 -12.53 7.74
N ILE A 76 -6.15 -12.61 8.10
CA ILE A 76 -5.67 -12.02 9.36
C ILE A 76 -5.77 -10.50 9.30
N GLU A 77 -5.95 -9.82 10.43
CA GLU A 77 -5.99 -8.35 10.48
C GLU A 77 -4.67 -7.72 9.99
N GLN A 78 -3.55 -8.33 10.27
CA GLN A 78 -2.20 -7.74 10.13
C GLN A 78 -2.05 -6.42 10.90
N GLY A 79 -2.76 -6.29 12.01
CA GLY A 79 -2.80 -5.10 12.86
C GLY A 79 -3.15 -5.44 14.31
N PRO A 80 -3.13 -4.46 15.20
CA PRO A 80 -3.34 -4.69 16.63
C PRO A 80 -4.78 -4.54 17.10
N VAL A 81 -5.69 -3.99 16.27
CA VAL A 81 -6.98 -3.45 16.73
C VAL A 81 -7.88 -4.53 17.34
N LEU A 82 -8.07 -5.65 16.65
CA LEU A 82 -8.91 -6.74 17.16
C LEU A 82 -8.33 -7.35 18.45
N ASN A 83 -7.00 -7.46 18.53
CA ASN A 83 -6.34 -7.96 19.74
C ASN A 83 -6.48 -6.99 20.92
N GLU A 84 -6.33 -5.69 20.70
CA GLU A 84 -6.50 -4.66 21.73
C GLU A 84 -7.95 -4.54 22.23
N LEU A 85 -8.93 -4.81 21.37
CA LEU A 85 -10.34 -4.82 21.68
C LEU A 85 -10.82 -6.16 22.24
N ASP A 86 -9.97 -7.19 22.34
CA ASP A 86 -10.32 -8.58 22.69
C ASP A 86 -11.44 -9.14 21.78
N MET A 87 -11.34 -8.85 20.47
CA MET A 87 -12.33 -9.23 19.47
C MET A 87 -11.81 -10.40 18.64
N PRO A 88 -12.54 -11.51 18.52
CA PRO A 88 -12.08 -12.67 17.74
C PRO A 88 -12.20 -12.45 16.22
N LEU A 89 -13.12 -11.58 15.78
CA LEU A 89 -13.44 -11.35 14.37
C LEU A 89 -13.77 -9.88 14.11
N GLY A 90 -13.40 -9.40 12.91
CA GLY A 90 -13.80 -8.12 12.35
C GLY A 90 -14.57 -8.29 11.05
N ILE A 91 -15.53 -7.42 10.78
CA ILE A 91 -16.25 -7.36 9.50
C ILE A 91 -15.64 -6.25 8.67
N VAL A 92 -14.97 -6.64 7.60
CA VAL A 92 -14.26 -5.69 6.73
C VAL A 92 -15.26 -4.89 5.90
N THR A 93 -15.24 -3.57 6.07
CA THR A 93 -16.11 -2.63 5.36
C THR A 93 -15.54 -2.22 4.00
N SER A 94 -14.21 -2.15 3.90
CA SER A 94 -13.46 -1.85 2.69
C SER A 94 -12.01 -2.32 2.85
N ILE A 95 -11.39 -2.75 1.76
CA ILE A 95 -9.94 -2.90 1.70
C ILE A 95 -9.37 -1.55 1.24
N ASN A 96 -8.39 -1.02 1.95
CA ASN A 96 -7.87 0.32 1.68
C ASN A 96 -7.23 0.44 0.30
N GLY A 97 -7.58 1.49 -0.42
CA GLY A 97 -6.80 1.95 -1.55
C GLY A 97 -5.49 2.59 -1.09
N SER A 98 -4.45 2.52 -1.91
CA SER A 98 -3.14 3.05 -1.58
C SER A 98 -2.52 3.87 -2.70
N ILE A 99 -1.69 4.86 -2.32
CA ILE A 99 -0.77 5.57 -3.20
C ILE A 99 0.61 5.49 -2.55
N ARG A 100 1.60 5.01 -3.31
CA ARG A 100 3.00 5.03 -2.90
C ARG A 100 3.80 5.96 -3.80
N MET A 101 4.71 6.71 -3.17
CA MET A 101 5.55 7.65 -3.89
C MET A 101 7.01 7.52 -3.48
N GLN A 102 7.90 7.78 -4.44
CA GLN A 102 9.32 8.02 -4.21
C GLN A 102 9.55 9.52 -4.34
N CYS A 103 10.12 10.11 -3.31
CA CYS A 103 10.25 11.54 -3.20
C CYS A 103 11.68 11.94 -2.89
N GLU A 104 12.02 13.15 -3.28
CA GLU A 104 13.30 13.78 -2.99
C GLU A 104 13.12 15.25 -2.65
N ILE A 105 13.82 15.73 -1.62
CA ILE A 105 14.01 17.14 -1.34
C ILE A 105 15.46 17.50 -1.64
N ILE A 106 15.65 18.59 -2.40
CA ILE A 106 16.94 19.06 -2.90
C ILE A 106 17.22 20.46 -2.38
N GLY A 107 18.26 20.56 -1.58
CA GLY A 107 18.80 21.78 -1.03
C GLY A 107 20.26 21.98 -1.40
N THR A 108 21.07 22.47 -0.45
CA THR A 108 22.51 22.73 -0.65
C THR A 108 23.31 22.23 0.53
N ALA A 109 24.22 21.30 0.27
CA ALA A 109 25.17 20.83 1.27
C ALA A 109 26.13 21.97 1.64
N SER A 110 26.36 22.17 2.93
CA SER A 110 27.29 23.18 3.42
C SER A 110 27.88 22.77 4.78
N HIS A 111 28.92 23.46 5.21
CA HIS A 111 29.57 23.16 6.48
C HIS A 111 28.69 23.54 7.68
N ALA A 112 28.38 22.59 8.56
CA ALA A 112 27.42 22.76 9.65
C ALA A 112 27.86 23.81 10.68
N GLY A 113 29.17 23.98 10.91
CA GLY A 113 29.70 24.93 11.89
C GLY A 113 29.89 26.36 11.37
N THR A 114 29.98 26.56 10.05
CA THR A 114 30.29 27.87 9.47
C THR A 114 29.14 28.48 8.66
N THR A 115 28.12 27.71 8.30
CA THR A 115 26.94 28.23 7.57
C THR A 115 25.92 28.75 8.55
N PRO A 116 25.62 30.07 8.56
CA PRO A 116 24.60 30.67 9.41
C PRO A 116 23.22 30.03 9.21
N MET A 117 22.39 29.98 10.26
CA MET A 117 21.08 29.30 10.22
C MET A 117 20.14 29.88 9.16
N ASP A 118 20.16 31.18 8.96
CA ASP A 118 19.33 31.92 7.99
C ASP A 118 19.76 31.75 6.52
N ARG A 119 20.91 31.11 6.30
CA ARG A 119 21.49 30.85 4.96
C ARG A 119 21.51 29.38 4.56
N ARG A 120 20.87 28.52 5.35
CA ARG A 120 20.84 27.07 5.11
C ARG A 120 19.71 26.71 4.17
N ALA A 121 20.02 25.89 3.18
CA ALA A 121 19.05 25.16 2.36
C ALA A 121 19.06 23.68 2.78
N ASP A 122 18.55 23.40 3.99
CA ASP A 122 18.62 22.12 4.68
C ASP A 122 17.44 21.21 4.29
N ALA A 123 17.73 20.15 3.52
CA ALA A 123 16.73 19.19 3.07
C ALA A 123 16.15 18.34 4.21
N ALA A 124 16.97 18.02 5.23
CA ALA A 124 16.50 17.18 6.35
C ALA A 124 15.52 17.92 7.26
N THR A 125 15.74 19.21 7.51
CA THR A 125 14.79 20.01 8.30
C THR A 125 13.44 20.16 7.57
N ALA A 126 13.45 20.28 6.24
CA ALA A 126 12.22 20.31 5.45
C ALA A 126 11.48 18.96 5.50
N LEU A 127 12.19 17.86 5.41
CA LEU A 127 11.62 16.51 5.52
C LEU A 127 11.05 16.26 6.92
N ALA A 128 11.71 16.72 7.98
CA ALA A 128 11.18 16.62 9.34
C ALA A 128 9.87 17.40 9.52
N GLU A 129 9.78 18.63 8.98
CA GLU A 129 8.54 19.43 8.97
C GLU A 129 7.41 18.70 8.21
N LEU A 130 7.73 18.09 7.06
CA LEU A 130 6.78 17.29 6.30
C LEU A 130 6.32 16.04 7.07
N ALA A 131 7.23 15.34 7.74
CA ALA A 131 6.91 14.10 8.47
C ALA A 131 5.89 14.37 9.58
N LEU A 132 6.06 15.44 10.34
CA LEU A 132 5.10 15.86 11.35
C LEU A 132 3.75 16.26 10.73
N TYR A 133 3.75 16.89 9.57
CA TYR A 133 2.52 17.23 8.87
C TYR A 133 1.78 15.97 8.39
N VAL A 134 2.50 14.99 7.82
CA VAL A 134 1.93 13.71 7.34
C VAL A 134 1.20 12.99 8.46
N GLU A 135 1.82 12.87 9.64
CA GLU A 135 1.21 12.28 10.83
C GLU A 135 -0.07 13.02 11.23
N GLN A 136 0.01 14.33 11.42
CA GLN A 136 -1.12 15.15 11.83
C GLN A 136 -2.27 15.11 10.82
N ARG A 137 -1.96 15.15 9.52
CA ARG A 137 -2.99 15.11 8.48
C ARG A 137 -3.71 13.79 8.43
N ALA A 138 -3.01 12.67 8.55
CA ALA A 138 -3.62 11.34 8.57
C ALA A 138 -4.59 11.17 9.77
N LEU A 139 -4.22 11.69 10.95
CA LEU A 139 -5.07 11.62 12.15
C LEU A 139 -6.42 12.35 11.99
N THR A 140 -6.55 13.29 11.07
CA THR A 140 -7.82 14.05 10.91
C THR A 140 -8.93 13.27 10.25
N ASP A 141 -8.62 12.21 9.50
CA ASP A 141 -9.59 11.42 8.74
C ASP A 141 -10.13 10.19 9.49
N GLY A 142 -9.51 9.83 10.63
CA GLY A 142 -9.88 8.68 11.44
C GLY A 142 -9.41 7.32 10.89
N ASP A 143 -9.77 7.01 9.65
CA ASP A 143 -9.47 5.71 9.01
C ASP A 143 -8.34 5.78 7.98
N SER A 144 -7.79 6.97 7.73
CA SER A 144 -6.63 7.14 6.85
C SER A 144 -5.33 6.87 7.59
N VAL A 145 -4.36 6.31 6.87
CA VAL A 145 -2.98 6.17 7.36
C VAL A 145 -2.00 6.72 6.33
N ALA A 146 -0.93 7.37 6.81
CA ALA A 146 0.14 7.86 5.96
C ALA A 146 1.49 7.71 6.66
N THR A 147 2.50 7.23 5.92
CA THR A 147 3.80 6.89 6.49
C THR A 147 4.93 7.34 5.58
N ILE A 148 5.98 7.92 6.18
CA ILE A 148 7.30 8.04 5.56
C ILE A 148 8.12 6.85 6.03
N GLY A 149 8.10 5.77 5.24
CA GLY A 149 8.68 4.47 5.62
C GLY A 149 10.18 4.36 5.34
N MET A 150 10.66 5.07 4.31
CA MET A 150 12.10 5.18 3.98
C MET A 150 12.52 6.63 4.12
N LEU A 151 13.70 6.85 4.71
CA LEU A 151 14.30 8.16 4.88
C LEU A 151 15.81 8.03 4.79
N GLN A 152 16.42 8.72 3.82
CA GLN A 152 17.86 8.65 3.58
C GLN A 152 18.44 10.03 3.32
N VAL A 153 19.63 10.29 3.87
CA VAL A 153 20.46 11.45 3.56
C VAL A 153 21.70 10.95 2.81
N PRO A 154 21.68 10.96 1.46
CA PRO A 154 22.83 10.49 0.69
C PRO A 154 24.08 11.33 0.98
N ASN A 155 25.21 10.66 1.19
CA ASN A 155 26.49 11.30 1.53
C ASN A 155 26.43 12.19 2.78
N GLY A 156 25.54 11.88 3.73
CA GLY A 156 25.40 12.62 4.99
C GLY A 156 26.69 12.50 5.85
N SER A 157 27.00 13.58 6.56
CA SER A 157 28.11 13.64 7.52
C SER A 157 27.70 14.47 8.73
N VAL A 158 28.31 14.18 9.88
CA VAL A 158 28.01 14.85 11.17
C VAL A 158 28.17 16.38 11.09
N ASN A 159 29.09 16.86 10.28
CA ASN A 159 29.42 18.28 10.14
C ASN A 159 28.98 18.92 8.82
N VAL A 160 28.04 18.30 8.12
CA VAL A 160 27.48 18.79 6.85
C VAL A 160 25.99 19.01 6.97
N VAL A 161 25.49 20.17 6.56
CA VAL A 161 24.06 20.46 6.38
C VAL A 161 23.55 19.58 5.21
N PRO A 162 22.49 18.77 5.42
CA PRO A 162 21.98 17.89 4.37
C PRO A 162 21.49 18.63 3.14
N GLY A 163 22.16 18.43 1.99
CA GLY A 163 21.77 19.02 0.72
C GLY A 163 20.75 18.18 -0.05
N ARG A 164 20.46 16.95 0.42
CA ARG A 164 19.56 16.03 -0.29
C ARG A 164 18.93 15.04 0.70
N CYS A 165 17.64 14.80 0.57
CA CYS A 165 16.94 13.74 1.28
C CYS A 165 16.08 12.94 0.32
N LEU A 166 16.20 11.62 0.37
CA LEU A 166 15.32 10.68 -0.32
C LEU A 166 14.33 10.10 0.70
N PHE A 167 13.07 9.96 0.31
CA PHE A 167 12.05 9.37 1.18
C PHE A 167 10.92 8.74 0.38
N SER A 168 10.17 7.84 1.02
CA SER A 168 8.95 7.27 0.47
C SER A 168 7.73 7.81 1.20
N LEU A 169 6.60 7.87 0.49
CA LEU A 169 5.27 8.05 1.08
C LEU A 169 4.43 6.81 0.78
N ASP A 170 3.72 6.30 1.79
CA ASP A 170 2.65 5.31 1.65
C ASP A 170 1.40 5.92 2.29
N MET A 171 0.35 6.15 1.50
CA MET A 171 -0.89 6.81 1.90
C MET A 171 -2.06 5.89 1.57
N ARG A 172 -2.88 5.58 2.57
CA ARG A 172 -4.00 4.63 2.42
C ARG A 172 -5.27 5.18 3.05
N ALA A 173 -6.41 4.86 2.43
CA ALA A 173 -7.74 5.13 2.99
C ALA A 173 -8.79 4.14 2.46
N PRO A 174 -9.88 3.91 3.20
CA PRO A 174 -10.95 2.99 2.79
C PRO A 174 -11.77 3.48 1.59
N VAL A 175 -11.65 4.76 1.23
CA VAL A 175 -12.35 5.40 0.12
C VAL A 175 -11.36 6.13 -0.78
N ASN A 176 -11.47 5.93 -2.11
CA ASN A 176 -10.55 6.53 -3.08
C ASN A 176 -10.48 8.05 -2.97
N ALA A 177 -11.64 8.74 -2.84
CA ALA A 177 -11.67 10.19 -2.73
C ALA A 177 -10.95 10.71 -1.47
N GLN A 178 -11.04 9.99 -0.36
CA GLN A 178 -10.35 10.30 0.90
C GLN A 178 -8.83 10.11 0.75
N ARG A 179 -8.41 8.98 0.15
CA ARG A 179 -7.00 8.72 -0.17
C ARG A 179 -6.41 9.80 -1.08
N ASP A 180 -7.15 10.20 -2.13
CA ASP A 180 -6.69 11.19 -3.09
C ASP A 180 -6.60 12.60 -2.45
N ALA A 181 -7.55 12.94 -1.58
CA ALA A 181 -7.50 14.18 -0.81
C ALA A 181 -6.30 14.19 0.17
N LEU A 182 -6.06 13.09 0.88
CA LEU A 182 -4.88 12.93 1.75
C LEU A 182 -3.58 13.15 0.97
N ALA A 183 -3.44 12.51 -0.20
CA ALA A 183 -2.26 12.65 -1.05
C ALA A 183 -2.09 14.08 -1.57
N ALA A 184 -3.17 14.72 -2.01
CA ALA A 184 -3.14 16.12 -2.49
C ALA A 184 -2.70 17.08 -1.38
N ASP A 185 -3.21 16.94 -0.16
CA ASP A 185 -2.86 17.79 0.98
C ASP A 185 -1.39 17.62 1.38
N ILE A 186 -0.88 16.38 1.38
CA ILE A 186 0.54 16.09 1.69
C ILE A 186 1.46 16.66 0.62
N LEU A 187 1.13 16.53 -0.67
CA LEU A 187 1.92 17.11 -1.74
C LEU A 187 1.89 18.64 -1.74
N ALA A 188 0.75 19.25 -1.44
CA ALA A 188 0.64 20.69 -1.26
C ALA A 188 1.47 21.19 -0.06
N ALA A 189 1.53 20.40 1.02
CA ALA A 189 2.39 20.71 2.15
C ALA A 189 3.89 20.63 1.78
N LEU A 190 4.29 19.57 1.07
CA LEU A 190 5.65 19.40 0.56
C LEU A 190 6.07 20.62 -0.29
N GLN A 191 5.20 21.04 -1.21
CA GLN A 191 5.44 22.22 -2.03
C GLN A 191 5.64 23.47 -1.16
N ARG A 192 4.70 23.79 -0.26
CA ARG A 192 4.77 24.97 0.61
C ARG A 192 6.03 24.98 1.49
N ILE A 193 6.40 23.82 2.04
CA ILE A 193 7.61 23.67 2.88
C ILE A 193 8.87 23.94 2.04
N CYS A 194 8.95 23.39 0.85
CA CYS A 194 10.10 23.60 -0.03
C CYS A 194 10.19 25.06 -0.51
N GLU A 195 9.08 25.67 -0.93
CA GLU A 195 9.03 27.09 -1.33
C GLU A 195 9.48 28.02 -0.19
N LYS A 196 8.93 27.83 1.02
CA LYS A 196 9.28 28.62 2.22
C LYS A 196 10.78 28.54 2.55
N ARG A 197 11.42 27.40 2.28
CA ARG A 197 12.81 27.14 2.61
C ARG A 197 13.78 27.33 1.42
N GLY A 198 13.29 27.72 0.24
CA GLY A 198 14.09 27.88 -0.97
C GLY A 198 14.65 26.57 -1.51
N LEU A 199 13.91 25.46 -1.34
CA LEU A 199 14.29 24.13 -1.75
C LEU A 199 13.52 23.70 -3.00
N ARG A 200 14.03 22.67 -3.68
CA ARG A 200 13.33 21.98 -4.76
C ARG A 200 12.92 20.58 -4.29
N TYR A 201 11.97 19.97 -4.97
CA TYR A 201 11.57 18.60 -4.69
C TYR A 201 11.17 17.87 -5.98
N THR A 202 11.17 16.54 -5.93
CA THR A 202 10.50 15.65 -6.87
C THR A 202 9.61 14.70 -6.10
N ALA A 203 8.51 14.28 -6.72
CA ALA A 203 7.59 13.29 -6.17
C ALA A 203 7.04 12.46 -7.33
N GLU A 204 7.36 11.18 -7.34
CA GLU A 204 6.97 10.24 -8.40
C GLU A 204 6.07 9.16 -7.81
N GLU A 205 4.89 8.99 -8.39
CA GLU A 205 3.99 7.91 -8.00
C GLU A 205 4.55 6.58 -8.52
N SER A 206 4.87 5.68 -7.58
CA SER A 206 5.39 4.34 -7.88
C SER A 206 4.31 3.27 -7.90
N MET A 207 3.18 3.50 -7.20
CA MET A 207 2.07 2.57 -7.16
C MET A 207 0.76 3.27 -6.76
N ARG A 208 -0.33 2.85 -7.40
CA ARG A 208 -1.70 3.23 -7.04
C ARG A 208 -2.60 2.00 -7.08
N ALA A 209 -3.31 1.74 -6.00
CA ALA A 209 -4.34 0.72 -5.91
C ALA A 209 -5.68 1.35 -5.49
N ALA A 210 -6.75 0.95 -6.14
CA ALA A 210 -8.09 1.40 -5.76
C ALA A 210 -8.53 0.75 -4.43
N ALA A 211 -9.33 1.48 -3.64
CA ALA A 211 -10.03 0.87 -2.53
C ALA A 211 -11.10 -0.11 -3.03
N ALA A 212 -11.27 -1.21 -2.31
CA ALA A 212 -12.27 -2.23 -2.62
C ALA A 212 -13.34 -2.31 -1.50
N PRO A 213 -14.45 -1.56 -1.62
CA PRO A 213 -15.52 -1.62 -0.63
C PRO A 213 -16.19 -3.00 -0.64
N SER A 214 -16.39 -3.58 0.55
CA SER A 214 -17.14 -4.82 0.72
C SER A 214 -18.62 -4.59 0.43
N ALA A 215 -19.24 -5.50 -0.33
CA ALA A 215 -20.65 -5.38 -0.68
C ALA A 215 -21.55 -5.37 0.57
N PRO A 216 -22.48 -4.40 0.73
CA PRO A 216 -23.30 -4.27 1.94
C PRO A 216 -24.12 -5.53 2.28
N ALA A 217 -24.59 -6.25 1.27
CA ALA A 217 -25.33 -7.50 1.46
C ALA A 217 -24.45 -8.60 2.09
N TRP A 218 -23.15 -8.64 1.77
CA TRP A 218 -22.22 -9.58 2.36
C TRP A 218 -21.81 -9.16 3.76
N GLN A 219 -21.63 -7.88 4.04
CA GLN A 219 -21.41 -7.37 5.39
C GLN A 219 -22.57 -7.77 6.31
N ALA A 220 -23.82 -7.56 5.87
CA ALA A 220 -25.00 -7.96 6.65
C ALA A 220 -25.07 -9.48 6.90
N ARG A 221 -24.67 -10.31 5.93
CA ARG A 221 -24.59 -11.77 6.13
C ARG A 221 -23.53 -12.15 7.15
N TRP A 222 -22.37 -11.50 7.13
CA TRP A 222 -21.32 -11.71 8.13
C TRP A 222 -21.78 -11.30 9.52
N GLU A 223 -22.45 -10.15 9.65
CA GLU A 223 -23.02 -9.72 10.94
C GLU A 223 -24.01 -10.74 11.50
N ALA A 224 -24.92 -11.23 10.66
CA ALA A 224 -25.86 -12.26 11.06
C ALA A 224 -25.15 -13.56 11.50
N ALA A 225 -24.13 -13.99 10.75
CA ALA A 225 -23.36 -15.19 11.08
C ALA A 225 -22.59 -15.04 12.41
N VAL A 226 -21.87 -13.93 12.60
CA VAL A 226 -21.11 -13.65 13.83
C VAL A 226 -22.07 -13.54 15.04
N SER A 227 -23.20 -12.84 14.89
CA SER A 227 -24.22 -12.73 15.93
C SER A 227 -24.83 -14.09 16.31
N SER A 228 -25.05 -14.98 15.32
CA SER A 228 -25.59 -16.31 15.58
C SER A 228 -24.68 -17.20 16.43
N LEU A 229 -23.39 -16.87 16.48
CA LEU A 229 -22.39 -17.53 17.33
C LEU A 229 -22.28 -16.87 18.71
N GLY A 230 -23.07 -15.84 19.00
CA GLY A 230 -22.99 -15.08 20.25
C GLY A 230 -21.73 -14.23 20.38
N LEU A 231 -21.05 -13.96 19.27
CA LEU A 231 -19.83 -13.17 19.25
C LEU A 231 -20.14 -11.66 19.08
N PRO A 232 -19.30 -10.78 19.63
CA PRO A 232 -19.46 -9.35 19.47
C PRO A 232 -19.18 -8.92 18.02
N LEU A 233 -19.86 -7.84 17.61
CA LEU A 233 -19.70 -7.26 16.26
C LEU A 233 -18.72 -6.10 16.27
N HIS A 234 -17.75 -6.12 15.34
CA HIS A 234 -16.87 -5.00 15.08
C HIS A 234 -16.70 -4.81 13.57
N ARG A 235 -16.94 -3.59 13.09
CA ARG A 235 -16.74 -3.20 11.71
C ARG A 235 -15.46 -2.40 11.60
N MET A 236 -14.64 -2.69 10.60
CA MET A 236 -13.37 -2.00 10.39
C MET A 236 -12.93 -2.05 8.92
N PRO A 237 -12.16 -1.09 8.43
CA PRO A 237 -11.47 -1.24 7.16
C PRO A 237 -10.29 -2.22 7.31
N SER A 238 -9.85 -2.83 6.23
CA SER A 238 -8.58 -3.54 6.17
C SER A 238 -7.49 -2.65 5.57
N GLY A 239 -6.39 -2.49 6.29
CA GLY A 239 -5.22 -1.74 5.82
C GLY A 239 -4.30 -2.54 4.91
N ALA A 240 -4.44 -3.88 4.87
CA ALA A 240 -3.66 -4.79 4.03
C ALA A 240 -4.31 -5.01 2.67
N GLY A 241 -3.52 -5.41 1.67
CA GLY A 241 -4.05 -5.88 0.39
C GLY A 241 -4.52 -7.33 0.50
N HIS A 242 -5.56 -7.68 -0.24
CA HIS A 242 -6.13 -9.03 -0.27
C HIS A 242 -6.54 -9.39 -1.69
N ASP A 243 -6.65 -10.69 -2.00
CA ASP A 243 -7.10 -11.18 -3.29
C ASP A 243 -8.52 -10.69 -3.65
N ALA A 244 -9.35 -10.42 -2.64
CA ALA A 244 -10.68 -9.82 -2.82
C ALA A 244 -10.68 -8.40 -3.40
N MET A 245 -9.53 -7.76 -3.58
CA MET A 245 -9.42 -6.47 -4.31
C MET A 245 -9.54 -6.64 -5.83
N LYS A 246 -9.37 -7.85 -6.33
CA LYS A 246 -9.43 -8.21 -7.74
C LYS A 246 -10.85 -8.61 -8.14
#